data_af0578b6200af94f9ccd2aaf6392ea3a
#
_entry.id   af0578b6200af94f9ccd2aaf6392ea3a
#
_cell.length_a   1.000
_cell.length_b   1.000
_cell.length_c   1.000
_cell.angle_alpha   90.00
_cell.angle_beta   90.00
_cell.angle_gamma   90.00
#
_symmetry.space_group_name_H-M   'P 1'
#
loop_
_entity.id
_entity.type
_entity.pdbx_description
1 polymer ?
#
loop_
_entity_poly.entity_id
_entity_poly.type
_entity_poly.pdbx_seq_one_letter_code
_entity_poly.pdbx_strand_id
1 'polypeptide(L)'
;MKMKQKILNNMVYIAVVAVLITTTLIGMFTYYRYMEQIKTGMKDEAAYLAASLNFEDQQNLDKYKNITITRITRIAKDGTVIYDSSGKEKSMGNHKNRTEVKEAFKHGHGEDTRMSMTLRKQTYYYAVKLKDGTILRMSRETQTIVRQMEDIIPIIALILAVVTILSVILSRMSTDRIVE
;
A
#
# COMPACT_ATOMS: atom_id res chain seq x y z
N MET A 1 -2.69 -46.74 21.70
CA MET A 1 -2.39 -45.39 22.12
C MET A 1 -1.53 -44.60 21.13
N LYS A 2 -0.39 -45.13 20.64
CA LYS A 2 0.54 -44.38 19.73
C LYS A 2 -0.07 -43.97 18.36
N MET A 3 -0.95 -44.82 17.75
CA MET A 3 -1.51 -44.54 16.41
C MET A 3 -2.56 -43.42 16.46
N LYS A 4 -3.43 -43.38 17.49
CA LYS A 4 -4.44 -42.33 17.70
C LYS A 4 -3.78 -40.93 17.88
N GLN A 5 -2.70 -40.87 18.66
CA GLN A 5 -1.93 -39.63 18.86
C GLN A 5 -1.31 -39.12 17.55
N LYS A 6 -0.82 -40.04 16.70
CA LYS A 6 -0.23 -39.69 15.40
C LYS A 6 -1.28 -39.10 14.44
N ILE A 7 -2.48 -39.69 14.40
CA ILE A 7 -3.59 -39.20 13.57
C ILE A 7 -3.99 -37.78 14.05
N LEU A 8 -4.18 -37.59 15.36
CA LEU A 8 -4.51 -36.30 15.95
C LEU A 8 -3.47 -35.21 15.56
N ASN A 9 -2.19 -35.50 15.78
CA ASN A 9 -1.13 -34.57 15.47
C ASN A 9 -1.11 -34.19 13.98
N ASN A 10 -1.34 -35.18 13.09
CA ASN A 10 -1.40 -34.91 11.65
C ASN A 10 -2.59 -34.02 11.27
N MET A 11 -3.79 -34.25 11.87
CA MET A 11 -4.96 -33.41 11.62
C MET A 11 -4.75 -31.97 12.10
N VAL A 12 -4.19 -31.80 13.30
CA VAL A 12 -3.85 -30.45 13.83
C VAL A 12 -2.81 -29.79 12.94
N TYR A 13 -1.76 -30.51 12.52
CA TYR A 13 -0.74 -29.99 11.63
C TYR A 13 -1.32 -29.51 10.28
N ILE A 14 -2.18 -30.33 9.65
CA ILE A 14 -2.84 -29.97 8.39
C ILE A 14 -3.71 -28.71 8.57
N ALA A 15 -4.49 -28.64 9.66
CA ALA A 15 -5.33 -27.49 9.94
C ALA A 15 -4.51 -26.21 10.12
N VAL A 16 -3.44 -26.27 10.89
CA VAL A 16 -2.53 -25.12 11.11
C VAL A 16 -1.89 -24.67 9.79
N VAL A 17 -1.38 -25.61 9.00
CA VAL A 17 -0.77 -25.30 7.69
C VAL A 17 -1.81 -24.68 6.74
N ALA A 18 -3.02 -25.22 6.69
CA ALA A 18 -4.10 -24.68 5.86
C ALA A 18 -4.45 -23.24 6.25
N VAL A 19 -4.58 -22.94 7.54
CA VAL A 19 -4.85 -21.57 8.02
C VAL A 19 -3.71 -20.64 7.66
N LEU A 20 -2.45 -21.04 7.85
CA LEU A 20 -1.30 -20.21 7.52
C LEU A 20 -1.22 -19.90 6.01
N ILE A 21 -1.43 -20.89 5.15
CA ILE A 21 -1.45 -20.71 3.69
C ILE A 21 -2.58 -19.75 3.31
N THR A 22 -3.79 -20.01 3.78
CA THR A 22 -4.97 -19.20 3.45
C THR A 22 -4.78 -17.73 3.88
N THR A 23 -4.29 -17.52 5.10
CA THR A 23 -4.02 -16.18 5.62
C THR A 23 -2.95 -15.45 4.80
N THR A 24 -1.88 -16.15 4.42
CA THR A 24 -0.83 -15.57 3.58
C THR A 24 -1.37 -15.16 2.21
N LEU A 25 -2.18 -16.02 1.58
CA LEU A 25 -2.80 -15.73 0.28
C LEU A 25 -3.78 -14.54 0.35
N ILE A 26 -4.62 -14.50 1.39
CA ILE A 26 -5.54 -13.37 1.61
C ILE A 26 -4.76 -12.08 1.85
N GLY A 27 -3.71 -12.11 2.69
CA GLY A 27 -2.86 -10.95 2.95
C GLY A 27 -2.20 -10.43 1.67
N MET A 28 -1.64 -11.33 0.86
CA MET A 28 -1.02 -10.98 -0.42
C MET A 28 -2.05 -10.39 -1.39
N PHE A 29 -3.22 -11.00 -1.53
CA PHE A 29 -4.30 -10.50 -2.38
C PHE A 29 -4.76 -9.10 -1.93
N THR A 30 -4.99 -8.92 -0.63
CA THR A 30 -5.41 -7.64 -0.05
C THR A 30 -4.36 -6.55 -0.30
N TYR A 31 -3.07 -6.88 -0.13
CA TYR A 31 -1.97 -5.97 -0.44
C TYR A 31 -1.98 -5.51 -1.89
N TYR A 32 -2.09 -6.45 -2.84
CA TYR A 32 -2.13 -6.11 -4.27
C TYR A 32 -3.36 -5.26 -4.63
N ARG A 33 -4.53 -5.61 -4.13
CA ARG A 33 -5.77 -4.85 -4.36
C ARG A 33 -5.66 -3.43 -3.84
N TYR A 34 -5.12 -3.26 -2.65
CA TYR A 34 -4.96 -1.94 -2.05
C TYR A 34 -3.93 -1.09 -2.80
N MET A 35 -2.81 -1.67 -3.20
CA MET A 35 -1.81 -0.96 -4.01
C MET A 35 -2.39 -0.52 -5.35
N GLU A 36 -3.17 -1.36 -6.00
CA GLU A 36 -3.84 -1.02 -7.25
C GLU A 36 -4.86 0.11 -7.07
N GLN A 37 -5.60 0.09 -5.98
CA GLN A 37 -6.53 1.17 -5.62
C GLN A 37 -5.80 2.51 -5.38
N ILE A 38 -4.66 2.50 -4.68
CA ILE A 38 -3.84 3.72 -4.51
C ILE A 38 -3.37 4.24 -5.86
N LYS A 39 -2.82 3.36 -6.72
CA LYS A 39 -2.31 3.74 -8.05
C LYS A 39 -3.40 4.35 -8.91
N THR A 40 -4.53 3.68 -9.04
CA THR A 40 -5.67 4.14 -9.84
C THR A 40 -6.21 5.46 -9.29
N GLY A 41 -6.49 5.53 -7.98
CA GLY A 41 -7.00 6.75 -7.36
C GLY A 41 -6.05 7.94 -7.53
N MET A 42 -4.74 7.74 -7.43
CA MET A 42 -3.77 8.83 -7.67
C MET A 42 -3.70 9.24 -9.14
N LYS A 43 -3.85 8.30 -10.09
CA LYS A 43 -3.91 8.62 -11.54
C LYS A 43 -5.14 9.46 -11.86
N ASP A 44 -6.29 9.08 -11.33
CA ASP A 44 -7.55 9.80 -11.53
C ASP A 44 -7.49 11.21 -10.89
N GLU A 45 -6.97 11.32 -9.66
CA GLU A 45 -6.77 12.58 -8.97
C GLU A 45 -5.79 13.49 -9.73
N ALA A 46 -4.69 12.94 -10.25
CA ALA A 46 -3.73 13.68 -11.06
C ALA A 46 -4.33 14.18 -12.38
N ALA A 47 -5.12 13.35 -13.05
CA ALA A 47 -5.81 13.72 -14.28
C ALA A 47 -6.83 14.84 -14.04
N TYR A 48 -7.62 14.74 -12.95
CA TYR A 48 -8.56 15.77 -12.55
C TYR A 48 -7.86 17.11 -12.26
N LEU A 49 -6.79 17.07 -11.45
CA LEU A 49 -6.02 18.27 -11.12
C LEU A 49 -5.37 18.87 -12.37
N ALA A 50 -4.78 18.05 -13.24
CA ALA A 50 -4.15 18.51 -14.49
C ALA A 50 -5.14 19.19 -15.43
N ALA A 51 -6.41 18.74 -15.43
CA ALA A 51 -7.49 19.34 -16.23
C ALA A 51 -8.05 20.61 -15.60
N SER A 52 -8.12 20.70 -14.28
CA SER A 52 -8.73 21.81 -13.53
C SER A 52 -7.79 23.00 -13.28
N LEU A 53 -6.47 22.77 -13.37
CA LEU A 53 -5.48 23.82 -13.13
C LEU A 53 -5.44 24.80 -14.31
N ASN A 54 -5.92 26.03 -14.08
CA ASN A 54 -5.55 27.19 -14.88
C ASN A 54 -4.14 27.62 -14.48
N PHE A 55 -3.19 27.63 -15.45
CA PHE A 55 -1.75 27.60 -15.25
C PHE A 55 -1.15 28.85 -14.59
N GLU A 56 -1.93 29.89 -14.39
CA GLU A 56 -1.45 31.16 -13.81
C GLU A 56 -1.65 31.26 -12.29
N ASP A 57 -2.43 30.35 -11.68
CA ASP A 57 -2.86 30.53 -10.31
C ASP A 57 -2.30 29.43 -9.39
N GLN A 58 -1.14 29.74 -8.75
CA GLN A 58 -0.53 28.90 -7.72
C GLN A 58 -1.44 28.75 -6.48
N GLN A 59 -2.36 29.72 -6.25
CA GLN A 59 -3.35 29.69 -5.16
C GLN A 59 -4.35 28.55 -5.33
N ASN A 60 -4.57 28.06 -6.54
CA ASN A 60 -5.46 26.93 -6.77
C ASN A 60 -4.91 25.62 -6.16
N LEU A 61 -3.60 25.41 -6.10
CA LEU A 61 -3.02 24.21 -5.48
C LEU A 61 -3.18 24.21 -3.95
N ASP A 62 -3.19 25.36 -3.30
CA ASP A 62 -3.39 25.46 -1.85
C ASP A 62 -4.80 25.06 -1.42
N LYS A 63 -5.81 25.24 -2.28
CA LYS A 63 -7.18 24.77 -2.04
C LYS A 63 -7.24 23.25 -1.91
N TYR A 64 -6.42 22.53 -2.67
CA TYR A 64 -6.39 21.06 -2.65
C TYR A 64 -5.58 20.49 -1.48
N LYS A 65 -4.66 21.24 -0.89
CA LYS A 65 -3.81 20.82 0.23
C LYS A 65 -4.62 20.24 1.41
N ASN A 66 -5.78 20.80 1.70
CA ASN A 66 -6.61 20.39 2.84
C ASN A 66 -7.72 19.38 2.46
N ILE A 67 -7.88 19.09 1.17
CA ILE A 67 -8.94 18.20 0.66
C ILE A 67 -8.39 16.80 0.39
N THR A 68 -7.12 16.70 0.01
CA THR A 68 -6.49 15.42 -0.32
C THR A 68 -5.47 14.99 0.71
N ILE A 69 -5.39 13.66 0.93
CA ILE A 69 -4.29 13.03 1.71
C ILE A 69 -3.03 12.83 0.87
N THR A 70 -3.10 13.14 -0.42
CA THR A 70 -2.00 13.01 -1.38
C THR A 70 -1.15 14.27 -1.33
N ARG A 71 0.16 14.11 -1.19
CA ARG A 71 1.08 15.24 -1.28
C ARG A 71 1.25 15.66 -2.73
N ILE A 72 1.07 16.94 -3.01
CA ILE A 72 1.16 17.54 -4.33
C ILE A 72 2.46 18.35 -4.43
N THR A 73 3.22 18.13 -5.51
CA THR A 73 4.46 18.86 -5.81
C THR A 73 4.42 19.33 -7.26
N ARG A 74 4.69 20.59 -7.55
CA ARG A 74 4.87 21.11 -8.91
C ARG A 74 6.36 21.32 -9.19
N ILE A 75 6.82 20.85 -10.33
CA ILE A 75 8.24 20.83 -10.71
C ILE A 75 8.39 21.55 -12.04
N ALA A 76 9.29 22.52 -12.08
CA ALA A 76 9.63 23.27 -13.29
C ALA A 76 10.37 22.41 -14.32
N LYS A 77 10.50 22.91 -15.56
CA LYS A 77 11.18 22.19 -16.67
C LYS A 77 12.65 21.87 -16.39
N ASP A 78 13.30 22.68 -15.57
CA ASP A 78 14.69 22.47 -15.13
C ASP A 78 14.81 21.46 -13.98
N GLY A 79 13.66 21.01 -13.39
CA GLY A 79 13.58 20.09 -12.26
C GLY A 79 13.50 20.76 -10.89
N THR A 80 13.46 22.08 -10.84
CA THR A 80 13.29 22.83 -9.59
C THR A 80 11.88 22.64 -9.05
N VAL A 81 11.75 22.42 -7.75
CA VAL A 81 10.45 22.35 -7.08
C VAL A 81 9.94 23.76 -6.86
N ILE A 82 8.84 24.11 -7.53
CA ILE A 82 8.23 25.44 -7.45
C ILE A 82 7.03 25.50 -6.51
N TYR A 83 6.46 24.35 -6.16
CA TYR A 83 5.39 24.22 -5.17
C TYR A 83 5.45 22.85 -4.50
N ASP A 84 5.14 22.81 -3.21
CA ASP A 84 4.95 21.57 -2.45
C ASP A 84 3.91 21.79 -1.35
N SER A 85 2.87 20.92 -1.32
CA SER A 85 1.77 21.04 -0.35
C SER A 85 2.20 20.86 1.11
N SER A 86 3.41 20.34 1.38
CA SER A 86 3.97 20.29 2.74
C SER A 86 4.73 21.58 3.15
N GLY A 87 4.84 22.58 2.26
CA GLY A 87 5.55 23.82 2.51
C GLY A 87 7.08 23.68 2.64
N LYS A 88 7.65 22.63 2.07
CA LYS A 88 9.11 22.33 2.15
C LYS A 88 9.85 22.53 0.84
N GLU A 89 9.25 23.23 -0.13
CA GLU A 89 9.82 23.44 -1.48
C GLU A 89 11.24 23.99 -1.44
N LYS A 90 11.51 24.97 -0.56
CA LYS A 90 12.82 25.61 -0.43
C LYS A 90 13.94 24.68 0.07
N SER A 91 13.57 23.60 0.78
CA SER A 91 14.52 22.62 1.31
C SER A 91 14.72 21.41 0.38
N MET A 92 14.01 21.38 -0.77
CA MET A 92 14.11 20.29 -1.72
C MET A 92 15.17 20.56 -2.77
N GLY A 93 16.00 19.57 -3.04
CA GLY A 93 16.93 19.58 -4.17
C GLY A 93 16.20 19.45 -5.51
N ASN A 94 16.96 19.51 -6.60
CA ASN A 94 16.43 19.35 -7.94
C ASN A 94 15.90 17.93 -8.16
N HIS A 95 14.71 17.81 -8.73
CA HIS A 95 13.98 16.54 -8.94
C HIS A 95 14.03 16.03 -10.38
N LYS A 96 14.76 16.67 -11.28
CA LYS A 96 14.84 16.30 -12.71
C LYS A 96 15.23 14.84 -12.93
N ASN A 97 16.09 14.32 -12.06
CA ASN A 97 16.64 12.97 -12.17
C ASN A 97 15.79 11.88 -11.48
N ARG A 98 14.64 12.21 -10.92
CA ARG A 98 13.71 11.23 -10.33
C ARG A 98 13.06 10.42 -11.45
N THR A 99 12.92 9.12 -11.24
CA THR A 99 12.39 8.17 -12.25
C THR A 99 11.04 8.63 -12.78
N GLU A 100 10.08 8.89 -11.90
CA GLU A 100 8.75 9.34 -12.25
C GLU A 100 8.73 10.67 -13.01
N VAL A 101 9.67 11.57 -12.68
CA VAL A 101 9.77 12.90 -13.32
C VAL A 101 10.40 12.79 -14.72
N LYS A 102 11.46 11.98 -14.87
CA LYS A 102 12.07 11.70 -16.18
C LYS A 102 11.07 11.09 -17.15
N GLU A 103 10.36 10.07 -16.69
CA GLU A 103 9.35 9.38 -17.47
C GLU A 103 8.20 10.34 -17.86
N ALA A 104 7.77 11.19 -16.92
CA ALA A 104 6.74 12.19 -17.20
C ALA A 104 7.19 13.24 -18.23
N PHE A 105 8.45 13.69 -18.20
CA PHE A 105 8.96 14.58 -19.25
C PHE A 105 9.00 13.92 -20.63
N LYS A 106 9.31 12.62 -20.71
CA LYS A 106 9.49 11.88 -21.94
C LYS A 106 8.17 11.35 -22.52
N HIS A 107 7.32 10.78 -21.67
CA HIS A 107 6.12 10.03 -22.07
C HIS A 107 4.80 10.70 -21.65
N GLY A 108 4.86 11.86 -20.98
CA GLY A 108 3.69 12.57 -20.47
C GLY A 108 3.28 12.15 -19.07
N HIS A 109 3.66 10.95 -18.62
CA HIS A 109 3.44 10.46 -17.26
C HIS A 109 4.56 9.52 -16.84
N GLY A 110 4.71 9.32 -15.52
CA GLY A 110 5.66 8.38 -14.96
C GLY A 110 5.30 7.99 -13.53
N GLU A 111 5.75 6.83 -13.10
CA GLU A 111 5.50 6.34 -11.74
C GLU A 111 6.74 5.68 -11.14
N ASP A 112 6.84 5.71 -9.81
CA ASP A 112 7.91 5.06 -9.05
C ASP A 112 7.45 4.73 -7.63
N THR A 113 8.03 3.68 -7.05
CA THR A 113 7.81 3.33 -5.65
C THR A 113 9.14 3.18 -4.96
N ARG A 114 9.44 4.06 -4.02
CA ARG A 114 10.71 4.05 -3.30
C ARG A 114 10.59 4.60 -1.88
N MET A 115 11.64 4.38 -1.09
CA MET A 115 11.81 5.07 0.19
C MET A 115 11.93 6.59 -0.04
N SER A 116 11.00 7.35 0.52
CA SER A 116 11.05 8.81 0.45
C SER A 116 12.17 9.35 1.32
N MET A 117 13.08 10.15 0.75
CA MET A 117 14.14 10.83 1.49
C MET A 117 13.59 11.83 2.52
N THR A 118 12.45 12.46 2.20
CA THR A 118 11.82 13.47 3.06
C THR A 118 10.96 12.86 4.16
N LEU A 119 10.22 11.79 3.82
CA LEU A 119 9.25 11.17 4.73
C LEU A 119 9.85 9.98 5.48
N ARG A 120 10.98 9.43 5.02
CA ARG A 120 11.61 8.18 5.50
C ARG A 120 10.64 7.00 5.54
N LYS A 121 9.73 6.94 4.55
CA LYS A 121 8.69 5.93 4.41
C LYS A 121 8.59 5.49 2.96
N GLN A 122 8.19 4.23 2.76
CA GLN A 122 7.86 3.71 1.43
C GLN A 122 6.73 4.55 0.84
N THR A 123 6.98 5.12 -0.33
CA THR A 123 6.09 6.10 -0.96
C THR A 123 5.92 5.78 -2.43
N TYR A 124 4.70 5.74 -2.89
CA TYR A 124 4.35 5.69 -4.30
C TYR A 124 4.26 7.11 -4.86
N TYR A 125 4.88 7.31 -6.02
CA TYR A 125 4.92 8.57 -6.75
C TYR A 125 4.26 8.39 -8.10
N TYR A 126 3.44 9.33 -8.48
CA TYR A 126 2.89 9.47 -9.83
C TYR A 126 3.12 10.89 -10.32
N ALA A 127 3.61 11.05 -11.54
CA ALA A 127 3.92 12.33 -12.15
C ALA A 127 3.22 12.45 -13.49
N VAL A 128 2.67 13.60 -13.81
CA VAL A 128 2.04 13.92 -15.09
C VAL A 128 2.58 15.27 -15.61
N LYS A 129 2.85 15.32 -16.92
CA LYS A 129 3.28 16.53 -17.59
C LYS A 129 2.07 17.42 -17.90
N LEU A 130 2.11 18.65 -17.44
CA LEU A 130 1.09 19.65 -17.67
C LEU A 130 1.27 20.34 -19.03
N LYS A 131 0.23 21.03 -19.52
CA LYS A 131 0.23 21.74 -20.82
C LYS A 131 1.31 22.83 -20.91
N ASP A 132 1.65 23.46 -19.78
CA ASP A 132 2.73 24.46 -19.69
C ASP A 132 4.14 23.86 -19.70
N GLY A 133 4.23 22.52 -19.72
CA GLY A 133 5.47 21.77 -19.72
C GLY A 133 6.09 21.55 -18.35
N THR A 134 5.45 22.00 -17.25
CA THR A 134 5.83 21.63 -15.87
C THR A 134 5.31 20.23 -15.53
N ILE A 135 5.79 19.66 -14.43
CA ILE A 135 5.34 18.36 -13.93
C ILE A 135 4.51 18.56 -12.67
N LEU A 136 3.32 17.98 -12.64
CA LEU A 136 2.54 17.76 -11.44
C LEU A 136 2.89 16.38 -10.89
N ARG A 137 3.52 16.31 -9.73
CA ARG A 137 3.85 15.06 -9.07
C ARG A 137 3.00 14.88 -7.82
N MET A 138 2.40 13.74 -7.69
CA MET A 138 1.64 13.31 -6.53
C MET A 138 2.38 12.22 -5.79
N SER A 139 2.26 12.17 -4.46
CA SER A 139 2.89 11.13 -3.67
C SER A 139 2.03 10.72 -2.47
N ARG A 140 1.99 9.41 -2.19
CA ARG A 140 1.26 8.81 -1.07
C ARG A 140 2.10 7.76 -0.38
N GLU A 141 2.11 7.77 0.95
CA GLU A 141 2.76 6.74 1.74
C GLU A 141 2.04 5.40 1.58
N THR A 142 2.81 4.34 1.33
CA THR A 142 2.29 2.98 1.20
C THR A 142 2.52 2.13 2.46
N GLN A 143 3.30 2.64 3.41
CA GLN A 143 3.65 1.93 4.65
C GLN A 143 2.45 1.75 5.61
N THR A 144 1.39 2.54 5.45
CA THR A 144 0.15 2.40 6.24
C THR A 144 -0.48 1.01 6.08
N ILE A 145 -0.28 0.36 4.92
CA ILE A 145 -0.77 -1.00 4.64
C ILE A 145 -0.11 -2.03 5.56
N VAL A 146 1.21 -1.95 5.70
CA VAL A 146 1.97 -2.89 6.54
C VAL A 146 1.50 -2.78 8.00
N ARG A 147 1.28 -1.56 8.50
CA ARG A 147 0.71 -1.36 9.84
C ARG A 147 -0.70 -1.95 9.98
N GLN A 148 -1.57 -1.72 9.02
CA GLN A 148 -2.92 -2.32 9.05
C GLN A 148 -2.86 -3.85 9.01
N MET A 149 -1.87 -4.44 8.33
CA MET A 149 -1.65 -5.89 8.37
C MET A 149 -1.13 -6.36 9.73
N GLU A 150 -0.30 -5.57 10.43
CA GLU A 150 0.13 -5.87 11.80
C GLU A 150 -1.06 -5.95 12.77
N ASP A 151 -2.07 -5.11 12.62
CA ASP A 151 -3.30 -5.13 13.43
C ASP A 151 -4.12 -6.42 13.25
N ILE A 152 -3.94 -7.14 12.13
CA ILE A 152 -4.62 -8.40 11.85
C ILE A 152 -3.92 -9.60 12.51
N ILE A 153 -2.63 -9.50 12.84
CA ILE A 153 -1.84 -10.58 13.44
C ILE A 153 -2.48 -11.18 14.71
N PRO A 154 -2.96 -10.39 15.70
CA PRO A 154 -3.61 -10.93 16.88
C PRO A 154 -4.91 -11.67 16.57
N ILE A 155 -5.66 -11.24 15.55
CA ILE A 155 -6.87 -11.91 15.10
C ILE A 155 -6.53 -13.28 14.50
N ILE A 156 -5.48 -13.36 13.69
CA ILE A 156 -4.98 -14.61 13.12
C ILE A 156 -4.52 -15.56 14.24
N ALA A 157 -3.78 -15.06 15.23
CA ALA A 157 -3.34 -15.86 16.37
C ALA A 157 -4.53 -16.43 17.17
N LEU A 158 -5.58 -15.62 17.36
CA LEU A 158 -6.82 -16.08 18.00
C LEU A 158 -7.51 -17.18 17.19
N ILE A 159 -7.64 -16.99 15.88
CA ILE A 159 -8.26 -18.01 15.00
C ILE A 159 -7.46 -19.30 15.05
N LEU A 160 -6.14 -19.24 14.98
CA LEU A 160 -5.26 -20.42 15.09
C LEU A 160 -5.45 -21.14 16.45
N ALA A 161 -5.55 -20.39 17.54
CA ALA A 161 -5.80 -20.96 18.87
C ALA A 161 -7.15 -21.69 18.92
N VAL A 162 -8.21 -21.05 18.44
CA VAL A 162 -9.57 -21.64 18.38
C VAL A 162 -9.59 -22.90 17.51
N VAL A 163 -9.02 -22.85 16.30
CA VAL A 163 -8.94 -24.02 15.40
C VAL A 163 -8.18 -25.16 16.05
N THR A 164 -7.08 -24.88 16.73
CA THR A 164 -6.28 -25.89 17.44
C THR A 164 -7.08 -26.53 18.57
N ILE A 165 -7.76 -25.73 19.41
CA ILE A 165 -8.60 -26.24 20.50
C ILE A 165 -9.74 -27.11 19.96
N LEU A 166 -10.47 -26.63 18.95
CA LEU A 166 -11.56 -27.39 18.33
C LEU A 166 -11.07 -28.71 17.72
N SER A 167 -9.92 -28.70 17.04
CA SER A 167 -9.30 -29.91 16.47
C SER A 167 -8.97 -30.94 17.55
N VAL A 168 -8.46 -30.51 18.71
CA VAL A 168 -8.18 -31.40 19.85
C VAL A 168 -9.47 -31.97 20.43
N ILE A 169 -10.51 -31.15 20.63
CA ILE A 169 -11.80 -31.58 21.17
C ILE A 169 -12.45 -32.61 20.24
N LEU A 170 -12.59 -32.30 18.95
CA LEU A 170 -13.21 -33.17 17.97
C LEU A 170 -12.47 -34.50 17.83
N SER A 171 -11.14 -34.45 17.88
CA SER A 171 -10.34 -35.69 17.83
C SER A 171 -10.56 -36.58 19.07
N ARG A 172 -10.69 -36.01 20.26
CA ARG A 172 -11.01 -36.78 21.46
C ARG A 172 -12.39 -37.41 21.37
N MET A 173 -13.41 -36.64 20.98
CA MET A 173 -14.79 -37.14 20.82
C MET A 173 -14.91 -38.26 19.78
N SER A 174 -14.23 -38.15 18.64
CA SER A 174 -14.23 -39.16 17.59
C SER A 174 -13.51 -40.44 18.02
N THR A 175 -12.55 -40.34 18.94
CA THR A 175 -11.77 -41.48 19.42
C THR A 175 -12.54 -42.31 20.41
N ASP A 176 -13.40 -41.70 21.22
CA ASP A 176 -14.19 -42.43 22.23
C ASP A 176 -15.33 -43.27 21.58
N ARG A 177 -15.83 -42.83 20.41
CA ARG A 177 -16.88 -43.55 19.64
C ARG A 177 -16.40 -44.77 18.84
N ILE A 178 -15.10 -44.91 18.58
CA ILE A 178 -14.53 -46.02 17.77
C ILE A 178 -14.06 -47.19 18.68
N VAL A 179 -14.15 -47.06 20.00
CA VAL A 179 -13.65 -48.05 20.99
C VAL A 179 -14.77 -48.79 21.71
N GLU A 180 -16.04 -48.48 21.41
CA GLU A 180 -17.19 -49.31 21.72
C GLU A 180 -17.47 -50.28 20.54
#